data_b5659d753e1a037c156990324d5e7631
#
_entry.id   b5659d753e1a037c156990324d5e7631
#
_cell.length_a   1.000
_cell.length_b   1.000
_cell.length_c   1.000
_cell.angle_alpha   90.00
_cell.angle_beta   90.00
_cell.angle_gamma   90.00
#
_symmetry.space_group_name_H-M   'P 1'
#
loop_
_entity.id
_entity.type
_entity.pdbx_description
1 polymer ?
#
loop_
_entity_poly.entity_id
_entity_poly.type
_entity_poly.pdbx_seq_one_letter_code
_entity_poly.pdbx_strand_id
1 'polypeptide(L)'
;FRSAGQRCSALRCLYVQEDISEKLIKMLKGAMNELVVSDPWLLSTDVGPVIDAAAHKTIADHITQAEAEGRLIHTLQSPSTGTFISPAVIRVNGIADMTREIFGPVLHIATFKANDLDKVIDEINATGYGLTFGLHTRIDDRVQTIVEKIEAGNIYVNRDQIGAVVGSQPFGGEGLSGTGPKAGGPYYLPRFTAPKAAPIAEAWTTDADIAALTKTLKAKSHAMPNAPTDLPGPTGESNRHSTRARGPILCMGPSEAATKAQVAAVTALGGTPVGINGKIDPSALATLPNLAGVIWWGDTDTGRAIEQALSDRTGPITALITSYPDAAHVLHERHVCIDTTAAGGNAALLAEVGKA
;
A
#
# COMPACT_ATOMS: atom_id res chain seq x y z
N PHE A 1 3.10 -15.81 -11.49
CA PHE A 1 4.28 -16.54 -10.99
C PHE A 1 5.62 -15.95 -11.47
N ARG A 2 5.63 -14.90 -12.28
CA ARG A 2 6.84 -14.20 -12.73
C ARG A 2 7.80 -13.92 -11.56
N SER A 3 9.11 -14.01 -11.79
CA SER A 3 10.16 -13.85 -10.77
C SER A 3 9.95 -14.79 -9.56
N ALA A 4 9.40 -15.99 -9.78
CA ALA A 4 9.00 -16.94 -8.74
C ALA A 4 8.09 -16.30 -7.66
N GLY A 5 7.21 -15.37 -8.04
CA GLY A 5 6.35 -14.64 -7.10
C GLY A 5 7.07 -13.69 -6.14
N GLN A 6 8.37 -13.45 -6.34
CA GLN A 6 9.21 -12.64 -5.45
C GLN A 6 9.21 -11.17 -5.85
N ARG A 7 8.02 -10.57 -5.96
CA ARG A 7 7.81 -9.13 -6.16
C ARG A 7 6.83 -8.61 -5.13
N CYS A 8 7.04 -7.39 -4.67
CA CYS A 8 6.14 -6.70 -3.74
C CYS A 8 4.71 -6.53 -4.30
N SER A 9 4.57 -6.45 -5.63
CA SER A 9 3.27 -6.35 -6.33
C SER A 9 2.75 -7.69 -6.87
N ALA A 10 3.37 -8.83 -6.54
CA ALA A 10 2.85 -10.13 -6.96
C ALA A 10 1.50 -10.43 -6.29
N LEU A 11 0.58 -11.00 -7.05
CA LEU A 11 -0.75 -11.37 -6.57
C LEU A 11 -0.64 -12.48 -5.52
N ARG A 12 -1.03 -12.18 -4.28
CA ARG A 12 -1.00 -13.13 -3.16
C ARG A 12 -2.33 -13.82 -2.95
N CYS A 13 -3.43 -13.06 -3.08
CA CYS A 13 -4.79 -13.57 -2.92
C CYS A 13 -5.66 -13.11 -4.08
N LEU A 14 -6.29 -14.04 -4.75
CA LEU A 14 -7.23 -13.82 -5.83
C LEU A 14 -8.65 -14.12 -5.33
N TYR A 15 -9.47 -13.09 -5.23
CA TYR A 15 -10.90 -13.25 -5.01
C TYR A 15 -11.62 -13.45 -6.33
N VAL A 16 -12.41 -14.52 -6.44
CA VAL A 16 -13.16 -14.89 -7.64
C VAL A 16 -14.64 -15.01 -7.31
N GLN A 17 -15.49 -14.35 -8.10
CA GLN A 17 -16.93 -14.54 -7.95
C GLN A 17 -17.30 -16.01 -8.16
N GLU A 18 -18.13 -16.59 -7.27
CA GLU A 18 -18.38 -18.03 -7.24
C GLU A 18 -18.95 -18.58 -8.56
N ASP A 19 -19.79 -17.81 -9.26
CA ASP A 19 -20.43 -18.21 -10.52
C ASP A 19 -19.45 -18.53 -11.66
N ILE A 20 -18.24 -17.97 -11.62
CA ILE A 20 -17.21 -18.17 -12.64
C ILE A 20 -15.99 -18.95 -12.12
N SER A 21 -15.94 -19.23 -10.82
CA SER A 21 -14.74 -19.74 -10.15
C SER A 21 -14.22 -21.05 -10.72
N GLU A 22 -15.11 -22.03 -10.96
CA GLU A 22 -14.70 -23.35 -11.51
C GLU A 22 -14.09 -23.23 -12.91
N LYS A 23 -14.71 -22.40 -13.76
CA LYS A 23 -14.20 -22.17 -15.12
C LYS A 23 -12.84 -21.45 -15.09
N LEU A 24 -12.71 -20.43 -14.24
CA LEU A 24 -11.47 -19.70 -14.08
C LEU A 24 -10.35 -20.60 -13.55
N ILE A 25 -10.61 -21.41 -12.52
CA ILE A 25 -9.64 -22.34 -11.96
C ILE A 25 -9.21 -23.37 -13.01
N LYS A 26 -10.13 -23.89 -13.82
CA LYS A 26 -9.79 -24.79 -14.92
C LYS A 26 -8.87 -24.14 -15.94
N MET A 27 -9.14 -22.90 -16.34
CA MET A 27 -8.30 -22.14 -17.28
C MET A 27 -6.93 -21.83 -16.65
N LEU A 28 -6.90 -21.45 -15.37
CA LEU A 28 -5.66 -21.18 -14.65
C LEU A 28 -4.75 -22.41 -14.59
N LYS A 29 -5.31 -23.59 -14.27
CA LYS A 29 -4.55 -24.86 -14.28
C LYS A 29 -3.97 -25.14 -15.68
N GLY A 30 -4.76 -24.95 -16.74
CA GLY A 30 -4.28 -25.12 -18.11
C GLY A 30 -3.13 -24.17 -18.43
N ALA A 31 -3.25 -22.89 -18.12
CA ALA A 31 -2.20 -21.91 -18.33
C ALA A 31 -0.95 -22.19 -17.48
N MET A 32 -1.11 -22.68 -16.25
CA MET A 32 0.02 -23.08 -15.41
C MET A 32 0.79 -24.25 -16.01
N ASN A 33 0.12 -25.21 -16.62
CA ASN A 33 0.78 -26.40 -17.20
C ASN A 33 1.69 -26.06 -18.39
N GLU A 34 1.53 -24.88 -18.99
CA GLU A 34 2.41 -24.37 -20.05
C GLU A 34 3.67 -23.69 -19.48
N LEU A 35 3.74 -23.42 -18.17
CA LEU A 35 4.90 -22.77 -17.55
C LEU A 35 6.10 -23.72 -17.43
N VAL A 36 7.26 -23.23 -17.85
CA VAL A 36 8.54 -23.91 -17.71
C VAL A 36 9.25 -23.41 -16.45
N VAL A 37 9.41 -24.31 -15.47
CA VAL A 37 10.20 -24.06 -14.25
C VAL A 37 11.60 -24.62 -14.44
N SER A 38 12.60 -23.75 -14.65
CA SER A 38 13.95 -24.19 -15.04
C SER A 38 15.00 -23.10 -14.76
N ASP A 39 16.22 -23.35 -15.25
CA ASP A 39 17.35 -22.42 -15.20
C ASP A 39 16.98 -21.07 -15.86
N PRO A 40 17.07 -19.94 -15.13
CA PRO A 40 16.71 -18.61 -15.64
C PRO A 40 17.63 -18.09 -16.77
N TRP A 41 18.75 -18.73 -17.05
CA TRP A 41 19.58 -18.42 -18.23
C TRP A 41 18.97 -18.89 -19.55
N LEU A 42 18.01 -19.80 -19.50
CA LEU A 42 17.31 -20.27 -20.70
C LEU A 42 16.16 -19.32 -21.02
N LEU A 43 16.07 -18.82 -22.25
CA LEU A 43 14.98 -17.93 -22.69
C LEU A 43 13.60 -18.56 -22.64
N SER A 44 13.52 -19.89 -22.59
CA SER A 44 12.27 -20.66 -22.45
C SER A 44 11.77 -20.77 -21.00
N THR A 45 12.54 -20.29 -20.00
CA THR A 45 12.16 -20.41 -18.60
C THR A 45 11.19 -19.29 -18.20
N ASP A 46 10.05 -19.67 -17.66
CA ASP A 46 9.04 -18.74 -17.12
C ASP A 46 9.24 -18.47 -15.63
N VAL A 47 9.65 -19.50 -14.86
CA VAL A 47 9.79 -19.42 -13.41
C VAL A 47 11.15 -19.98 -12.99
N GLY A 48 11.97 -19.14 -12.39
CA GLY A 48 13.28 -19.48 -11.85
C GLY A 48 13.21 -19.90 -10.36
N PRO A 49 14.38 -20.01 -9.68
CA PRO A 49 14.46 -20.39 -8.27
C PRO A 49 14.02 -19.24 -7.35
N VAL A 50 13.73 -19.58 -6.08
CA VAL A 50 13.61 -18.60 -5.01
C VAL A 50 14.99 -18.22 -4.46
N ILE A 51 15.04 -17.09 -3.72
CA ILE A 51 16.31 -16.42 -3.38
C ILE A 51 17.29 -17.28 -2.59
N ASP A 52 16.81 -18.09 -1.64
CA ASP A 52 17.66 -18.88 -0.76
C ASP A 52 16.94 -20.11 -0.18
N ALA A 53 17.67 -20.90 0.58
CA ALA A 53 17.17 -22.12 1.24
C ALA A 53 16.14 -21.83 2.35
N ALA A 54 16.22 -20.69 3.03
CA ALA A 54 15.27 -20.31 4.07
C ALA A 54 13.91 -19.94 3.45
N ALA A 55 13.91 -19.18 2.36
CA ALA A 55 12.70 -18.91 1.57
C ALA A 55 12.11 -20.20 1.01
N HIS A 56 12.96 -21.07 0.42
CA HIS A 56 12.55 -22.38 -0.09
C HIS A 56 11.82 -23.18 0.99
N LYS A 57 12.44 -23.35 2.16
CA LYS A 57 11.84 -24.10 3.27
C LYS A 57 10.50 -23.53 3.71
N THR A 58 10.43 -22.22 3.91
CA THR A 58 9.21 -21.51 4.35
C THR A 58 8.04 -21.74 3.39
N ILE A 59 8.31 -21.66 2.08
CA ILE A 59 7.28 -21.83 1.05
C ILE A 59 6.89 -23.29 0.91
N ALA A 60 7.87 -24.20 0.92
CA ALA A 60 7.62 -25.65 0.85
C ALA A 60 6.78 -26.13 2.02
N ASP A 61 7.10 -25.71 3.25
CA ASP A 61 6.31 -26.05 4.46
C ASP A 61 4.85 -25.58 4.31
N HIS A 62 4.62 -24.37 3.77
CA HIS A 62 3.28 -23.83 3.55
C HIS A 62 2.49 -24.65 2.52
N ILE A 63 3.11 -25.05 1.42
CA ILE A 63 2.48 -25.87 0.38
C ILE A 63 2.14 -27.27 0.95
N THR A 64 3.08 -27.90 1.67
CA THR A 64 2.90 -29.21 2.30
C THR A 64 1.76 -29.17 3.33
N GLN A 65 1.68 -28.11 4.13
CA GLN A 65 0.58 -27.94 5.07
C GLN A 65 -0.76 -27.81 4.33
N ALA A 66 -0.83 -27.00 3.28
CA ALA A 66 -2.05 -26.82 2.49
C ALA A 66 -2.49 -28.13 1.80
N GLU A 67 -1.55 -28.96 1.37
CA GLU A 67 -1.82 -30.29 0.80
C GLU A 67 -2.39 -31.23 1.87
N ALA A 68 -1.77 -31.32 3.04
CA ALA A 68 -2.24 -32.12 4.16
C ALA A 68 -3.66 -31.73 4.63
N GLU A 69 -4.01 -30.46 4.51
CA GLU A 69 -5.34 -29.91 4.83
C GLU A 69 -6.34 -30.02 3.66
N GLY A 70 -5.96 -30.58 2.51
CA GLY A 70 -6.81 -30.73 1.33
C GLY A 70 -7.12 -29.41 0.61
N ARG A 71 -6.32 -28.37 0.83
CA ARG A 71 -6.49 -27.04 0.24
C ARG A 71 -5.65 -26.80 -1.03
N LEU A 72 -4.70 -27.67 -1.35
CA LEU A 72 -3.91 -27.59 -2.57
C LEU A 72 -4.79 -27.88 -3.80
N ILE A 73 -4.95 -26.89 -4.67
CA ILE A 73 -5.76 -26.99 -5.90
C ILE A 73 -4.93 -27.55 -7.05
N HIS A 74 -3.69 -27.07 -7.19
CA HIS A 74 -2.78 -27.44 -8.28
C HIS A 74 -1.33 -27.07 -7.95
N THR A 75 -0.39 -27.87 -8.47
CA THR A 75 1.04 -27.58 -8.42
C THR A 75 1.72 -28.10 -9.67
N LEU A 76 2.87 -27.54 -10.00
CA LEU A 76 3.70 -27.98 -11.13
C LEU A 76 4.88 -28.81 -10.63
N GLN A 77 5.59 -29.42 -11.57
CA GLN A 77 6.91 -30.01 -11.30
C GLN A 77 7.99 -28.94 -11.29
N SER A 78 9.00 -29.08 -10.46
CA SER A 78 10.18 -28.22 -10.44
C SER A 78 11.46 -29.06 -10.38
N PRO A 79 12.62 -28.51 -10.77
CA PRO A 79 13.91 -29.18 -10.62
C PRO A 79 14.15 -29.60 -9.15
N SER A 80 14.75 -30.77 -8.97
CA SER A 80 15.06 -31.33 -7.64
C SER A 80 16.34 -30.77 -7.02
N THR A 81 17.13 -30.01 -7.79
CA THR A 81 18.41 -29.42 -7.35
C THR A 81 18.29 -27.91 -7.38
N GLY A 82 18.94 -27.23 -6.42
CA GLY A 82 18.82 -25.78 -6.25
C GLY A 82 17.67 -25.36 -5.34
N THR A 83 17.28 -24.09 -5.40
CA THR A 83 16.21 -23.51 -4.57
C THR A 83 14.89 -23.32 -5.34
N PHE A 84 14.57 -24.26 -6.25
CA PHE A 84 13.32 -24.20 -6.99
C PHE A 84 12.12 -24.61 -6.11
N ILE A 85 11.02 -23.88 -6.22
CA ILE A 85 9.72 -24.19 -5.65
C ILE A 85 8.71 -24.37 -6.77
N SER A 86 7.95 -25.44 -6.70
CA SER A 86 6.85 -25.70 -7.63
C SER A 86 5.77 -24.63 -7.48
N PRO A 87 5.41 -23.89 -8.55
CA PRO A 87 4.27 -23.00 -8.52
C PRO A 87 3.01 -23.70 -8.03
N ALA A 88 2.33 -23.13 -7.06
CA ALA A 88 1.18 -23.75 -6.40
C ALA A 88 -0.03 -22.82 -6.31
N VAL A 89 -1.24 -23.40 -6.35
CA VAL A 89 -2.52 -22.72 -6.12
C VAL A 89 -3.19 -23.37 -4.92
N ILE A 90 -3.55 -22.55 -3.94
CA ILE A 90 -4.11 -22.99 -2.66
C ILE A 90 -5.47 -22.33 -2.44
N ARG A 91 -6.46 -23.09 -1.98
CA ARG A 91 -7.77 -22.58 -1.58
C ARG A 91 -7.70 -21.95 -0.20
N VAL A 92 -8.33 -20.77 -0.05
CA VAL A 92 -8.56 -20.10 1.24
C VAL A 92 -10.00 -19.61 1.30
N ASN A 93 -10.51 -19.29 2.50
CA ASN A 93 -11.85 -18.71 2.65
C ASN A 93 -11.84 -17.19 2.40
N GLY A 94 -10.71 -16.54 2.65
CA GLY A 94 -10.49 -15.11 2.45
C GLY A 94 -9.04 -14.76 2.76
N ILE A 95 -8.67 -13.50 2.59
CA ILE A 95 -7.31 -13.01 2.84
C ILE A 95 -6.92 -13.14 4.31
N ALA A 96 -7.88 -13.16 5.23
CA ALA A 96 -7.64 -13.34 6.66
C ALA A 96 -7.03 -14.71 7.03
N ASP A 97 -7.21 -15.74 6.17
CA ASP A 97 -6.57 -17.04 6.35
C ASP A 97 -5.04 -16.96 6.13
N MET A 98 -4.56 -15.88 5.50
CA MET A 98 -3.15 -15.64 5.26
C MET A 98 -2.54 -14.89 6.44
N THR A 99 -2.15 -15.60 7.49
CA THR A 99 -1.57 -15.01 8.71
C THR A 99 -0.20 -14.36 8.50
N ARG A 100 0.45 -14.64 7.37
CA ARG A 100 1.71 -14.04 6.93
C ARG A 100 1.79 -14.02 5.40
N GLU A 101 2.60 -13.14 4.84
CA GLU A 101 2.93 -13.16 3.43
C GLU A 101 3.76 -14.39 3.06
N ILE A 102 3.37 -15.10 2.00
CA ILE A 102 4.16 -16.17 1.37
C ILE A 102 4.84 -15.60 0.13
N PHE A 103 6.10 -15.19 0.30
CA PHE A 103 6.86 -14.49 -0.73
C PHE A 103 7.51 -15.46 -1.71
N GLY A 104 6.67 -16.09 -2.54
CA GLY A 104 7.05 -17.14 -3.48
C GLY A 104 5.99 -17.39 -4.55
N PRO A 105 6.16 -18.44 -5.38
CA PRO A 105 5.27 -18.74 -6.49
C PRO A 105 3.99 -19.44 -6.00
N VAL A 106 3.29 -18.86 -5.04
CA VAL A 106 2.07 -19.40 -4.45
C VAL A 106 0.94 -18.40 -4.64
N LEU A 107 -0.16 -18.83 -5.24
CA LEU A 107 -1.38 -18.08 -5.40
C LEU A 107 -2.47 -18.67 -4.49
N HIS A 108 -3.05 -17.83 -3.63
CA HIS A 108 -4.22 -18.19 -2.85
C HIS A 108 -5.49 -17.77 -3.58
N ILE A 109 -6.53 -18.62 -3.59
CA ILE A 109 -7.81 -18.32 -4.22
C ILE A 109 -8.91 -18.42 -3.16
N ALA A 110 -9.66 -17.33 -3.02
CA ALA A 110 -10.92 -17.25 -2.29
C ALA A 110 -12.08 -17.05 -3.27
N THR A 111 -13.27 -17.56 -2.93
CA THR A 111 -14.48 -17.31 -3.71
C THR A 111 -15.45 -16.46 -2.91
N PHE A 112 -16.25 -15.63 -3.60
CA PHE A 112 -17.23 -14.77 -2.97
C PHE A 112 -18.52 -14.70 -3.79
N LYS A 113 -19.66 -14.44 -3.12
CA LYS A 113 -20.94 -14.23 -3.79
C LYS A 113 -21.03 -12.81 -4.36
N ALA A 114 -21.70 -12.65 -5.48
CA ALA A 114 -21.81 -11.36 -6.16
C ALA A 114 -22.27 -10.19 -5.25
N ASN A 115 -23.10 -10.49 -4.24
CA ASN A 115 -23.61 -9.50 -3.28
C ASN A 115 -22.67 -9.24 -2.09
N ASP A 116 -21.56 -9.97 -1.95
CA ASP A 116 -20.62 -9.86 -0.83
C ASP A 116 -19.40 -9.00 -1.19
N LEU A 117 -19.46 -8.22 -2.26
CA LEU A 117 -18.32 -7.41 -2.73
C LEU A 117 -17.83 -6.41 -1.69
N ASP A 118 -18.73 -5.72 -1.00
CA ASP A 118 -18.36 -4.77 0.06
C ASP A 118 -17.63 -5.47 1.20
N LYS A 119 -18.09 -6.67 1.60
CA LYS A 119 -17.42 -7.49 2.60
C LYS A 119 -16.00 -7.87 2.17
N VAL A 120 -15.78 -8.21 0.89
CA VAL A 120 -14.44 -8.52 0.36
C VAL A 120 -13.53 -7.30 0.45
N ILE A 121 -14.03 -6.11 0.12
CA ILE A 121 -13.26 -4.86 0.24
C ILE A 121 -12.89 -4.60 1.70
N ASP A 122 -13.83 -4.75 2.62
CA ASP A 122 -13.60 -4.57 4.05
C ASP A 122 -12.56 -5.57 4.59
N GLU A 123 -12.62 -6.83 4.17
CA GLU A 123 -11.64 -7.86 4.55
C GLU A 123 -10.22 -7.51 4.04
N ILE A 124 -10.10 -7.01 2.80
CA ILE A 124 -8.83 -6.59 2.23
C ILE A 124 -8.28 -5.39 3.01
N ASN A 125 -9.09 -4.36 3.23
CA ASN A 125 -8.69 -3.17 3.96
C ASN A 125 -8.30 -3.48 5.42
N ALA A 126 -9.00 -4.43 6.06
CA ALA A 126 -8.73 -4.84 7.44
C ALA A 126 -7.33 -5.46 7.63
N THR A 127 -6.67 -5.91 6.57
CA THR A 127 -5.26 -6.36 6.65
C THR A 127 -4.31 -5.23 7.02
N GLY A 128 -4.69 -3.98 6.76
CA GLY A 128 -3.85 -2.79 6.92
C GLY A 128 -2.76 -2.64 5.85
N TYR A 129 -2.55 -3.63 4.98
CA TYR A 129 -1.60 -3.53 3.86
C TYR A 129 -2.28 -2.97 2.62
N GLY A 130 -1.62 -2.03 1.93
CA GLY A 130 -2.19 -1.36 0.77
C GLY A 130 -1.13 -0.97 -0.27
N LEU A 131 -0.39 -1.93 -0.82
CA LEU A 131 0.58 -1.63 -1.88
C LEU A 131 -0.09 -1.64 -3.25
N THR A 132 -0.56 -2.82 -3.69
CA THR A 132 -1.20 -2.99 -4.99
C THR A 132 -2.53 -3.71 -4.88
N PHE A 133 -3.48 -3.27 -5.67
CA PHE A 133 -4.78 -3.91 -5.84
C PHE A 133 -5.10 -4.04 -7.33
N GLY A 134 -5.54 -5.22 -7.76
CA GLY A 134 -5.96 -5.50 -9.14
C GLY A 134 -7.46 -5.80 -9.21
N LEU A 135 -8.14 -5.18 -10.17
CA LEU A 135 -9.56 -5.39 -10.44
C LEU A 135 -9.75 -5.81 -11.90
N HIS A 136 -10.45 -6.91 -12.14
CA HIS A 136 -10.88 -7.32 -13.46
C HIS A 136 -12.41 -7.36 -13.53
N THR A 137 -13.01 -6.44 -14.27
CA THR A 137 -14.46 -6.32 -14.45
C THR A 137 -14.78 -5.63 -15.76
N ARG A 138 -15.99 -5.89 -16.28
CA ARG A 138 -16.56 -5.17 -17.43
C ARG A 138 -17.71 -4.23 -17.02
N ILE A 139 -17.90 -4.02 -15.71
CA ILE A 139 -18.99 -3.19 -15.17
C ILE A 139 -18.38 -1.90 -14.63
N ASP A 140 -18.58 -0.80 -15.35
CA ASP A 140 -17.95 0.49 -15.11
C ASP A 140 -18.30 1.11 -13.75
N ASP A 141 -19.57 1.09 -13.35
CA ASP A 141 -20.02 1.62 -12.06
C ASP A 141 -19.33 0.94 -10.85
N ARG A 142 -18.99 -0.35 -11.00
CA ARG A 142 -18.24 -1.08 -9.97
C ARG A 142 -16.80 -0.60 -9.85
N VAL A 143 -16.18 -0.20 -10.96
CA VAL A 143 -14.80 0.30 -10.94
C VAL A 143 -14.69 1.50 -10.02
N GLN A 144 -15.56 2.52 -10.21
CA GLN A 144 -15.54 3.72 -9.39
C GLN A 144 -15.76 3.40 -7.91
N THR A 145 -16.82 2.64 -7.60
CA THR A 145 -17.15 2.26 -6.22
C THR A 145 -16.01 1.52 -5.51
N ILE A 146 -15.36 0.57 -6.20
CA ILE A 146 -14.26 -0.21 -5.62
C ILE A 146 -13.02 0.68 -5.44
N VAL A 147 -12.67 1.47 -6.46
CA VAL A 147 -11.51 2.37 -6.41
C VAL A 147 -11.62 3.37 -5.27
N GLU A 148 -12.83 3.86 -4.97
CA GLU A 148 -13.04 4.79 -3.84
C GLU A 148 -12.88 4.13 -2.47
N LYS A 149 -13.32 2.88 -2.32
CA LYS A 149 -13.35 2.17 -1.04
C LYS A 149 -12.04 1.45 -0.69
N ILE A 150 -11.30 0.97 -1.70
CA ILE A 150 -10.09 0.18 -1.46
C ILE A 150 -8.94 1.06 -0.94
N GLU A 151 -8.26 0.61 0.10
CA GLU A 151 -7.12 1.31 0.71
C GLU A 151 -5.80 0.76 0.17
N ALA A 152 -5.50 1.08 -1.10
CA ALA A 152 -4.25 0.73 -1.76
C ALA A 152 -3.66 1.91 -2.53
N GLY A 153 -2.34 2.04 -2.45
CA GLY A 153 -1.62 3.13 -3.12
C GLY A 153 -1.62 3.00 -4.64
N ASN A 154 -1.58 1.78 -5.18
CA ASN A 154 -1.60 1.50 -6.61
C ASN A 154 -2.75 0.56 -6.97
N ILE A 155 -3.65 1.03 -7.81
CA ILE A 155 -4.83 0.29 -8.26
C ILE A 155 -4.72 0.06 -9.77
N TYR A 156 -4.90 -1.18 -10.19
CA TYR A 156 -4.84 -1.60 -11.59
C TYR A 156 -6.15 -2.21 -12.02
N VAL A 157 -6.77 -1.66 -13.06
CA VAL A 157 -8.06 -2.10 -13.59
C VAL A 157 -7.87 -2.71 -14.95
N ASN A 158 -8.31 -3.97 -15.10
CA ASN A 158 -8.27 -4.77 -16.32
C ASN A 158 -6.86 -4.98 -16.89
N ARG A 159 -5.84 -4.90 -16.07
CA ARG A 159 -4.45 -5.14 -16.45
C ARG A 159 -3.65 -5.82 -15.34
N ASP A 160 -2.43 -6.24 -15.67
CA ASP A 160 -1.45 -6.77 -14.72
C ASP A 160 -1.04 -5.70 -13.69
N GLN A 161 -0.97 -6.09 -12.44
CA GLN A 161 -0.54 -5.23 -11.31
C GLN A 161 0.98 -5.24 -11.07
N ILE A 162 1.74 -5.94 -11.90
CA ILE A 162 3.20 -6.09 -11.79
C ILE A 162 3.90 -5.18 -12.80
N GLY A 163 4.95 -4.47 -12.36
CA GLY A 163 5.81 -3.69 -13.25
C GLY A 163 5.30 -2.28 -13.54
N ALA A 164 5.24 -1.46 -12.51
CA ALA A 164 4.96 -0.03 -12.66
C ALA A 164 6.00 0.68 -13.55
N VAL A 165 5.53 1.63 -14.35
CA VAL A 165 6.36 2.41 -15.28
C VAL A 165 6.66 3.78 -14.67
N VAL A 166 7.94 4.15 -14.60
CA VAL A 166 8.39 5.45 -14.09
C VAL A 166 7.74 6.59 -14.89
N GLY A 167 7.23 7.60 -14.20
CA GLY A 167 6.57 8.77 -14.80
C GLY A 167 5.09 8.56 -15.14
N SER A 168 4.70 7.35 -15.54
CA SER A 168 3.29 7.01 -15.82
C SER A 168 2.57 6.43 -14.60
N GLN A 169 3.29 5.64 -13.80
CA GLN A 169 2.72 4.86 -12.71
C GLN A 169 3.58 5.02 -11.44
N PRO A 170 3.46 6.17 -10.74
CA PRO A 170 4.11 6.35 -9.44
C PRO A 170 3.80 5.20 -8.50
N PHE A 171 4.83 4.57 -7.91
CA PHE A 171 4.70 3.33 -7.18
C PHE A 171 5.01 3.47 -5.70
N GLY A 172 4.08 3.09 -4.86
CA GLY A 172 4.21 3.09 -3.40
C GLY A 172 2.87 2.82 -2.72
N GLY A 173 2.91 2.22 -1.53
CA GLY A 173 1.75 1.81 -0.77
C GLY A 173 1.25 2.83 0.23
N GLU A 174 0.18 2.45 0.91
CA GLU A 174 -0.36 3.15 2.08
C GLU A 174 -0.55 2.15 3.25
N GLY A 175 -0.92 2.65 4.42
CA GLY A 175 -1.05 1.82 5.62
C GLY A 175 0.28 1.18 6.02
N LEU A 176 0.26 -0.11 6.33
CA LEU A 176 1.46 -0.89 6.67
C LEU A 176 2.46 -1.01 5.49
N SER A 177 2.00 -0.73 4.26
CA SER A 177 2.84 -0.71 3.06
C SER A 177 3.38 0.69 2.73
N GLY A 178 3.07 1.71 3.52
CA GLY A 178 3.45 3.10 3.25
C GLY A 178 4.82 3.43 3.81
N THR A 179 5.74 3.93 2.96
CA THR A 179 7.10 4.31 3.34
C THR A 179 7.48 5.75 2.95
N GLY A 180 6.55 6.51 2.43
CA GLY A 180 6.79 7.89 2.00
C GLY A 180 6.21 8.19 0.61
N PRO A 181 6.83 9.10 -0.15
CA PRO A 181 6.37 9.45 -1.49
C PRO A 181 6.56 8.27 -2.46
N LYS A 182 5.69 8.21 -3.47
CA LYS A 182 5.77 7.16 -4.48
C LYS A 182 7.02 7.28 -5.32
N ALA A 183 7.74 6.17 -5.49
CA ALA A 183 8.90 6.08 -6.37
C ALA A 183 8.50 6.41 -7.82
N GLY A 184 9.31 7.23 -8.49
CA GLY A 184 9.03 7.70 -9.85
C GLY A 184 7.84 8.67 -9.95
N GLY A 185 7.36 9.19 -8.82
CA GLY A 185 6.25 10.13 -8.74
C GLY A 185 6.70 11.58 -8.53
N PRO A 186 5.76 12.54 -8.60
CA PRO A 186 6.06 13.98 -8.57
C PRO A 186 6.65 14.46 -7.24
N TYR A 187 6.42 13.73 -6.13
CA TYR A 187 6.92 14.11 -4.80
C TYR A 187 8.18 13.36 -4.39
N TYR A 188 8.76 12.53 -5.28
CA TYR A 188 9.93 11.72 -4.93
C TYR A 188 11.26 12.49 -5.01
N LEU A 189 11.39 13.40 -5.99
CA LEU A 189 12.62 14.17 -6.21
C LEU A 189 13.08 14.99 -4.99
N PRO A 190 12.20 15.63 -4.20
CA PRO A 190 12.62 16.36 -2.99
C PRO A 190 13.38 15.51 -1.97
N ARG A 191 13.25 14.18 -1.99
CA ARG A 191 14.02 13.28 -1.13
C ARG A 191 15.54 13.31 -1.38
N PHE A 192 15.98 13.82 -2.52
CA PHE A 192 17.37 13.96 -2.91
C PHE A 192 17.91 15.38 -2.73
N THR A 193 17.10 16.28 -2.18
CA THR A 193 17.49 17.66 -1.90
C THR A 193 17.66 17.88 -0.40
N ALA A 194 18.47 18.89 -0.03
CA ALA A 194 18.60 19.27 1.37
C ALA A 194 17.28 19.85 1.89
N PRO A 195 16.77 19.37 3.05
CA PRO A 195 15.54 19.89 3.61
C PRO A 195 15.75 21.34 4.08
N LYS A 196 14.70 22.16 3.99
CA LYS A 196 14.72 23.53 4.54
C LYS A 196 14.80 23.44 6.06
N ALA A 197 15.88 23.95 6.64
CA ALA A 197 16.07 23.99 8.09
C ALA A 197 14.98 24.82 8.76
N ALA A 198 14.53 24.37 9.92
CA ALA A 198 13.62 25.10 10.78
C ALA A 198 14.40 25.90 11.83
N PRO A 199 13.94 27.09 12.24
CA PRO A 199 14.57 27.84 13.31
C PRO A 199 14.39 27.10 14.65
N ILE A 200 15.45 27.09 15.46
CA ILE A 200 15.37 26.66 16.86
C ILE A 200 14.63 27.76 17.63
N ALA A 201 13.55 27.40 18.32
CA ALA A 201 12.73 28.33 19.07
C ALA A 201 12.86 28.08 20.60
N GLU A 202 12.30 29.01 21.37
CA GLU A 202 12.19 28.87 22.85
C GLU A 202 11.44 27.61 23.23
N ALA A 203 11.74 27.05 24.40
CA ALA A 203 11.12 25.83 24.87
C ALA A 203 9.78 26.10 25.58
N TRP A 204 8.88 25.10 25.57
CA TRP A 204 7.67 25.10 26.39
C TRP A 204 7.98 25.16 27.87
N THR A 205 7.22 25.96 28.62
CA THR A 205 7.31 26.10 30.07
C THR A 205 6.20 25.38 30.84
N THR A 206 5.16 24.90 30.12
CA THR A 206 4.00 24.21 30.69
C THR A 206 3.80 22.87 29.99
N ASP A 207 3.17 21.92 30.67
CA ASP A 207 2.80 20.62 30.09
C ASP A 207 1.52 20.73 29.30
N ALA A 208 1.40 19.90 28.26
CA ALA A 208 0.22 19.80 27.41
C ALA A 208 -0.87 18.94 28.08
N ASP A 209 -2.13 19.24 27.77
CA ASP A 209 -3.27 18.39 28.13
C ASP A 209 -3.38 17.19 27.17
N ILE A 210 -2.83 16.04 27.58
CA ILE A 210 -2.83 14.79 26.82
C ILE A 210 -4.26 14.26 26.62
N ALA A 211 -5.18 14.47 27.55
CA ALA A 211 -6.56 13.99 27.40
C ALA A 211 -7.30 14.76 26.31
N ALA A 212 -7.18 16.09 26.30
CA ALA A 212 -7.73 16.94 25.24
C ALA A 212 -7.11 16.62 23.88
N LEU A 213 -5.79 16.43 23.82
CA LEU A 213 -5.07 16.02 22.61
C LEU A 213 -5.59 14.69 22.06
N THR A 214 -5.72 13.68 22.92
CA THR A 214 -6.23 12.34 22.55
C THR A 214 -7.65 12.44 21.97
N LYS A 215 -8.50 13.25 22.57
CA LYS A 215 -9.87 13.49 22.07
C LYS A 215 -9.83 14.14 20.68
N THR A 216 -8.97 15.13 20.47
CA THR A 216 -8.79 15.82 19.18
C THR A 216 -8.32 14.85 18.08
N LEU A 217 -7.32 14.01 18.38
CA LEU A 217 -6.79 13.04 17.46
C LEU A 217 -7.82 11.97 17.04
N LYS A 218 -8.66 11.52 17.97
CA LYS A 218 -9.77 10.58 17.71
C LYS A 218 -10.86 11.17 16.81
N ALA A 219 -11.12 12.48 16.91
CA ALA A 219 -12.19 13.15 16.18
C ALA A 219 -11.82 13.49 14.72
N LYS A 220 -10.55 13.44 14.34
CA LYS A 220 -10.09 13.76 12.98
C LYS A 220 -10.41 12.63 12.02
N SER A 221 -11.18 12.93 10.98
CA SER A 221 -11.48 12.03 9.87
C SER A 221 -10.48 12.19 8.72
N HIS A 222 -10.43 11.21 7.83
CA HIS A 222 -9.65 11.33 6.59
C HIS A 222 -10.30 12.36 5.66
N ALA A 223 -9.46 13.18 5.04
CA ALA A 223 -9.91 14.11 4.01
C ALA A 223 -10.25 13.37 2.71
N MET A 224 -11.19 13.92 1.96
CA MET A 224 -11.49 13.44 0.61
C MET A 224 -10.27 13.62 -0.31
N PRO A 225 -10.09 12.74 -1.30
CA PRO A 225 -9.05 12.90 -2.31
C PRO A 225 -9.22 14.22 -3.09
N ASN A 226 -8.11 14.85 -3.45
CA ASN A 226 -8.10 15.93 -4.42
C ASN A 226 -8.48 15.39 -5.81
N ALA A 227 -8.91 16.29 -6.70
CA ALA A 227 -9.18 15.94 -8.09
C ALA A 227 -7.95 15.23 -8.71
N PRO A 228 -8.15 14.16 -9.46
CA PRO A 228 -7.03 13.43 -10.07
C PRO A 228 -6.39 14.25 -11.19
N THR A 229 -5.07 14.06 -11.35
CA THR A 229 -4.29 14.57 -12.47
C THR A 229 -3.95 13.39 -13.40
N ASP A 230 -4.15 13.57 -14.69
CA ASP A 230 -3.76 12.58 -15.68
C ASP A 230 -2.24 12.56 -15.84
N LEU A 231 -1.67 11.35 -15.86
CA LEU A 231 -0.26 11.12 -16.15
C LEU A 231 -0.11 10.53 -17.56
N PRO A 232 1.07 10.70 -18.19
CA PRO A 232 1.32 10.13 -19.50
C PRO A 232 1.22 8.60 -19.47
N GLY A 233 0.89 8.00 -20.63
CA GLY A 233 0.81 6.55 -20.79
C GLY A 233 0.68 6.16 -22.26
N PRO A 234 0.75 4.87 -22.57
CA PRO A 234 0.51 4.39 -23.92
C PRO A 234 -0.96 4.53 -24.31
N THR A 235 -1.23 4.50 -25.62
CA THR A 235 -2.60 4.46 -26.13
C THR A 235 -3.38 3.29 -25.55
N GLY A 236 -4.58 3.54 -25.07
CA GLY A 236 -5.42 2.52 -24.44
C GLY A 236 -5.16 2.31 -22.95
N GLU A 237 -4.35 3.16 -22.30
CA GLU A 237 -4.10 3.17 -20.88
C GLU A 237 -4.41 4.55 -20.29
N SER A 238 -5.20 4.60 -19.22
CA SER A 238 -5.43 5.80 -18.42
C SER A 238 -4.68 5.69 -17.11
N ASN A 239 -3.82 6.67 -16.81
CA ASN A 239 -3.06 6.77 -15.57
C ASN A 239 -3.50 8.02 -14.81
N ARG A 240 -4.05 7.85 -13.61
CA ARG A 240 -4.56 8.94 -12.77
C ARG A 240 -3.83 8.97 -11.46
N HIS A 241 -3.34 10.13 -11.11
CA HIS A 241 -2.68 10.41 -9.84
C HIS A 241 -3.54 11.35 -9.02
N SER A 242 -3.85 10.99 -7.80
CA SER A 242 -4.56 11.84 -6.84
C SER A 242 -3.83 11.89 -5.51
N THR A 243 -4.13 12.91 -4.71
CA THR A 243 -3.61 13.05 -3.35
C THR A 243 -4.75 13.26 -2.37
N ARG A 244 -4.55 12.80 -1.14
CA ARG A 244 -5.43 13.10 0.00
C ARG A 244 -4.57 13.45 1.21
N ALA A 245 -5.08 14.26 2.14
CA ALA A 245 -4.37 14.50 3.38
C ALA A 245 -4.11 13.18 4.12
N ARG A 246 -2.89 13.03 4.65
CA ARG A 246 -2.61 11.99 5.65
C ARG A 246 -3.46 12.23 6.89
N GLY A 247 -3.53 11.26 7.79
CA GLY A 247 -4.05 11.47 9.13
C GLY A 247 -3.39 12.65 9.85
N PRO A 248 -3.73 12.89 11.12
CA PRO A 248 -3.22 14.04 11.87
C PRO A 248 -1.69 14.09 11.94
N ILE A 249 -1.13 15.25 11.61
CA ILE A 249 0.28 15.59 11.83
C ILE A 249 0.38 16.39 13.13
N LEU A 250 1.06 15.83 14.13
CA LEU A 250 1.23 16.46 15.43
C LEU A 250 2.34 17.51 15.36
N CYS A 251 2.00 18.77 15.63
CA CYS A 251 2.92 19.90 15.65
C CYS A 251 3.36 20.17 17.10
N MET A 252 4.58 19.74 17.46
CA MET A 252 5.06 19.75 18.85
C MET A 252 5.87 21.00 19.25
N GLY A 253 6.21 21.83 18.33
CA GLY A 253 6.96 23.03 18.60
C GLY A 253 8.48 22.85 18.50
N PRO A 254 9.25 23.47 19.39
CA PRO A 254 9.27 23.41 20.86
C PRO A 254 8.60 24.58 21.62
N SER A 255 7.97 25.51 20.97
CA SER A 255 7.25 26.63 21.59
C SER A 255 5.93 26.92 20.92
N GLU A 256 5.11 27.80 21.47
CA GLU A 256 3.84 28.21 20.88
C GLU A 256 4.04 28.81 19.48
N ALA A 257 5.06 29.64 19.32
CA ALA A 257 5.39 30.26 18.02
C ALA A 257 5.81 29.21 16.98
N ALA A 258 6.63 28.24 17.37
CA ALA A 258 7.04 27.15 16.51
C ALA A 258 5.85 26.25 16.15
N THR A 259 4.98 25.91 17.11
CA THR A 259 3.76 25.13 16.85
C THR A 259 2.83 25.82 15.89
N LYS A 260 2.60 27.14 16.05
CA LYS A 260 1.79 27.92 15.09
C LYS A 260 2.38 27.91 13.68
N ALA A 261 3.72 28.05 13.57
CA ALA A 261 4.40 27.99 12.28
C ALA A 261 4.30 26.59 11.62
N GLN A 262 4.43 25.52 12.41
CA GLN A 262 4.24 24.13 11.95
C GLN A 262 2.82 23.90 11.47
N VAL A 263 1.80 24.32 12.24
CA VAL A 263 0.39 24.24 11.85
C VAL A 263 0.15 24.98 10.53
N ALA A 264 0.67 26.19 10.38
CA ALA A 264 0.54 26.97 9.15
C ALA A 264 1.19 26.25 7.96
N ALA A 265 2.40 25.69 8.14
CA ALA A 265 3.12 24.96 7.10
C ALA A 265 2.36 23.70 6.62
N VAL A 266 1.84 22.89 7.56
CA VAL A 266 1.03 21.70 7.23
C VAL A 266 -0.27 22.08 6.53
N THR A 267 -0.95 23.14 7.02
CA THR A 267 -2.20 23.63 6.41
C THR A 267 -1.97 24.12 4.97
N ALA A 268 -0.89 24.88 4.74
CA ALA A 268 -0.55 25.38 3.40
C ALA A 268 -0.30 24.27 2.37
N LEU A 269 0.11 23.09 2.84
CA LEU A 269 0.31 21.89 2.01
C LEU A 269 -0.96 21.02 1.89
N GLY A 270 -2.09 21.43 2.46
CA GLY A 270 -3.34 20.67 2.44
C GLY A 270 -3.38 19.49 3.44
N GLY A 271 -2.48 19.46 4.42
CA GLY A 271 -2.44 18.44 5.46
C GLY A 271 -3.40 18.70 6.63
N THR A 272 -3.45 17.79 7.60
CA THR A 272 -4.31 17.85 8.79
C THR A 272 -3.46 18.11 10.03
N PRO A 273 -3.14 19.38 10.40
CA PRO A 273 -2.31 19.67 11.55
C PRO A 273 -3.08 19.55 12.86
N VAL A 274 -2.38 19.12 13.92
CA VAL A 274 -2.85 19.20 15.30
C VAL A 274 -1.74 19.86 16.13
N GLY A 275 -1.94 21.11 16.52
CA GLY A 275 -1.00 21.84 17.40
C GLY A 275 -1.19 21.47 18.85
N ILE A 276 -0.08 21.43 19.61
CA ILE A 276 -0.11 21.32 21.06
C ILE A 276 0.01 22.70 21.72
N ASN A 277 -0.32 22.76 23.00
CA ASN A 277 -0.26 23.97 23.83
C ASN A 277 0.68 23.84 25.04
N GLY A 278 1.63 22.92 24.99
CA GLY A 278 2.59 22.66 26.04
C GLY A 278 3.51 21.50 25.70
N LYS A 279 4.43 21.17 26.60
CA LYS A 279 5.37 20.08 26.47
C LYS A 279 4.65 18.72 26.57
N ILE A 280 5.05 17.77 25.74
CA ILE A 280 4.64 16.37 25.81
C ILE A 280 5.87 15.53 26.16
N ASP A 281 5.73 14.62 27.10
CA ASP A 281 6.72 13.57 27.31
C ASP A 281 6.77 12.69 26.05
N PRO A 282 7.93 12.49 25.41
CA PRO A 282 8.03 11.67 24.20
C PRO A 282 7.41 10.27 24.32
N SER A 283 7.47 9.64 25.50
CA SER A 283 6.91 8.30 25.73
C SER A 283 5.40 8.23 25.48
N ALA A 284 4.67 9.32 25.67
CA ALA A 284 3.22 9.39 25.42
C ALA A 284 2.89 9.17 23.93
N LEU A 285 3.83 9.48 23.03
CA LEU A 285 3.62 9.32 21.58
C LEU A 285 3.42 7.86 21.17
N ALA A 286 3.95 6.90 21.92
CA ALA A 286 3.78 5.47 21.64
C ALA A 286 2.30 5.05 21.60
N THR A 287 1.43 5.72 22.34
CA THR A 287 0.02 5.34 22.53
C THR A 287 -1.00 6.33 21.98
N LEU A 288 -0.58 7.52 21.54
CA LEU A 288 -1.50 8.50 20.95
C LEU A 288 -2.15 7.94 19.66
N PRO A 289 -3.48 8.04 19.50
CA PRO A 289 -4.17 7.46 18.35
C PRO A 289 -3.96 8.26 17.06
N ASN A 290 -4.10 7.59 15.91
CA ASN A 290 -4.26 8.19 14.58
C ASN A 290 -3.14 9.15 14.13
N LEU A 291 -1.93 9.02 14.65
CA LEU A 291 -0.80 9.85 14.20
C LEU A 291 -0.28 9.39 12.83
N ALA A 292 -0.18 10.32 11.88
CA ALA A 292 0.45 10.10 10.58
C ALA A 292 1.86 10.71 10.49
N GLY A 293 2.22 11.60 11.41
CA GLY A 293 3.54 12.19 11.51
C GLY A 293 3.65 13.10 12.73
N VAL A 294 4.88 13.43 13.10
CA VAL A 294 5.20 14.34 14.21
C VAL A 294 6.22 15.36 13.72
N ILE A 295 6.00 16.64 13.98
CA ILE A 295 6.96 17.70 13.67
C ILE A 295 7.62 18.18 14.95
N TRP A 296 8.95 18.16 14.97
CA TRP A 296 9.79 18.69 16.05
C TRP A 296 10.93 19.53 15.50
N TRP A 297 11.00 20.79 15.93
CA TRP A 297 12.04 21.75 15.49
C TRP A 297 12.99 22.14 16.63
N GLY A 298 12.98 21.41 17.74
CA GLY A 298 13.83 21.65 18.90
C GLY A 298 15.15 20.88 18.85
N ASP A 299 15.66 20.61 20.04
CA ASP A 299 16.94 19.95 20.21
C ASP A 299 16.95 18.48 19.74
N THR A 300 18.14 17.99 19.44
CA THR A 300 18.37 16.65 18.89
C THR A 300 18.08 15.54 19.91
N ASP A 301 18.31 15.77 21.19
CA ASP A 301 18.13 14.71 22.20
C ASP A 301 16.63 14.42 22.43
N THR A 302 15.82 15.47 22.51
CA THR A 302 14.35 15.32 22.49
C THR A 302 13.89 14.70 21.18
N GLY A 303 14.48 15.08 20.03
CA GLY A 303 14.17 14.47 18.73
C GLY A 303 14.42 12.96 18.72
N ARG A 304 15.54 12.49 19.27
CA ARG A 304 15.85 11.05 19.41
C ARG A 304 14.84 10.32 20.31
N ALA A 305 14.46 10.95 21.44
CA ALA A 305 13.45 10.36 22.34
C ALA A 305 12.08 10.25 21.67
N ILE A 306 11.70 11.24 20.85
CA ILE A 306 10.49 11.19 20.03
C ILE A 306 10.59 10.02 19.02
N GLU A 307 11.67 9.92 18.27
CA GLU A 307 11.88 8.87 17.26
C GLU A 307 11.81 7.48 17.90
N GLN A 308 12.44 7.29 19.07
CA GLN A 308 12.34 6.04 19.81
C GLN A 308 10.88 5.71 20.19
N ALA A 309 10.14 6.65 20.73
CA ALA A 309 8.73 6.45 21.08
C ALA A 309 7.85 6.16 19.86
N LEU A 310 8.16 6.77 18.70
CA LEU A 310 7.47 6.48 17.46
C LEU A 310 7.80 5.09 16.91
N SER A 311 9.01 4.58 17.13
CA SER A 311 9.42 3.22 16.73
C SER A 311 8.70 2.13 17.53
N ASP A 312 8.24 2.41 18.73
CA ASP A 312 7.52 1.47 19.59
C ASP A 312 6.03 1.36 19.22
N ARG A 313 5.56 2.18 18.25
CA ARG A 313 4.17 2.14 17.78
C ARG A 313 3.89 0.91 16.94
N THR A 314 2.70 0.35 17.09
CA THR A 314 2.15 -0.63 16.16
C THR A 314 1.40 0.09 15.03
N GLY A 315 1.33 -0.56 13.85
CA GLY A 315 0.63 -0.01 12.69
C GLY A 315 1.55 0.69 11.70
N PRO A 316 1.03 1.65 10.90
CA PRO A 316 1.81 2.35 9.89
C PRO A 316 2.98 3.15 10.49
N ILE A 317 4.07 3.27 9.74
CA ILE A 317 5.22 4.07 10.14
C ILE A 317 4.82 5.52 10.32
N THR A 318 5.08 6.07 11.51
CA THR A 318 4.85 7.47 11.85
C THR A 318 6.19 8.23 11.80
N ALA A 319 6.35 9.13 10.83
CA ALA A 319 7.60 9.83 10.61
C ALA A 319 7.81 10.98 11.60
N LEU A 320 9.06 11.16 12.07
CA LEU A 320 9.53 12.40 12.69
C LEU A 320 10.01 13.36 11.60
N ILE A 321 9.51 14.61 11.61
CA ILE A 321 9.83 15.68 10.68
C ILE A 321 10.59 16.78 11.43
N THR A 322 11.88 16.90 11.20
CA THR A 322 12.76 17.85 11.91
C THR A 322 13.04 19.13 11.12
N SER A 323 12.47 19.25 9.94
CA SER A 323 12.58 20.40 9.03
C SER A 323 11.21 20.94 8.65
N TYR A 324 11.16 21.96 7.77
CA TYR A 324 9.90 22.33 7.16
C TYR A 324 9.32 21.13 6.39
N PRO A 325 8.02 20.79 6.60
CA PRO A 325 7.37 19.72 5.86
C PRO A 325 7.28 20.05 4.38
N ASP A 326 7.27 19.02 3.56
CA ASP A 326 6.89 19.07 2.15
C ASP A 326 5.57 18.31 1.89
N ALA A 327 5.11 18.28 0.66
CA ALA A 327 3.87 17.61 0.30
C ALA A 327 3.90 16.10 0.64
N ALA A 328 5.04 15.42 0.49
CA ALA A 328 5.18 14.00 0.78
C ALA A 328 5.01 13.65 2.27
N HIS A 329 5.28 14.60 3.16
CA HIS A 329 5.05 14.42 4.60
C HIS A 329 3.57 14.47 4.98
N VAL A 330 2.76 15.24 4.26
CA VAL A 330 1.37 15.57 4.66
C VAL A 330 0.30 14.96 3.77
N LEU A 331 0.68 14.47 2.57
CA LEU A 331 -0.25 13.91 1.60
C LEU A 331 0.05 12.43 1.33
N HIS A 332 -1.01 11.64 1.17
CA HIS A 332 -0.96 10.32 0.54
C HIS A 332 -1.18 10.46 -0.95
N GLU A 333 -0.37 9.77 -1.73
CA GLU A 333 -0.52 9.65 -3.16
C GLU A 333 -1.27 8.36 -3.51
N ARG A 334 -2.22 8.43 -4.41
CA ARG A 334 -2.92 7.28 -5.00
C ARG A 334 -2.75 7.31 -6.50
N HIS A 335 -2.45 6.18 -7.09
CA HIS A 335 -2.38 5.99 -8.53
C HIS A 335 -3.39 4.92 -8.98
N VAL A 336 -4.17 5.25 -10.00
CA VAL A 336 -5.13 4.35 -10.65
C VAL A 336 -4.76 4.22 -12.12
N CYS A 337 -4.46 3.00 -12.53
CA CYS A 337 -4.20 2.65 -13.93
C CYS A 337 -5.33 1.80 -14.48
N ILE A 338 -5.92 2.20 -15.60
CA ILE A 338 -7.01 1.51 -16.25
C ILE A 338 -6.59 1.14 -17.67
N ASP A 339 -6.61 -0.16 -18.00
CA ASP A 339 -6.56 -0.60 -19.39
C ASP A 339 -7.93 -0.39 -20.03
N THR A 340 -8.02 0.59 -20.91
CA THR A 340 -9.27 0.95 -21.59
C THR A 340 -9.55 0.09 -22.81
N THR A 341 -8.57 -0.71 -23.27
CA THR A 341 -8.71 -1.62 -24.41
C THR A 341 -9.37 -2.95 -23.99
N ALA A 342 -9.10 -3.42 -22.78
CA ALA A 342 -9.64 -4.67 -22.26
C ALA A 342 -11.15 -4.61 -21.96
N ALA A 343 -11.72 -3.42 -21.86
CA ALA A 343 -13.14 -3.22 -21.55
C ALA A 343 -14.09 -3.60 -22.71
N GLY A 344 -13.56 -3.94 -23.89
CA GLY A 344 -14.34 -4.48 -25.03
C GLY A 344 -15.41 -3.51 -25.58
N GLY A 345 -15.23 -2.20 -25.32
CA GLY A 345 -16.22 -1.23 -25.69
C GLY A 345 -15.84 0.19 -25.40
N ASN A 346 -16.34 1.17 -25.21
CA ASN A 346 -16.12 2.58 -25.20
C ASN A 346 -15.02 3.04 -24.24
N ALA A 347 -13.79 3.07 -24.75
CA ALA A 347 -12.62 3.62 -24.03
C ALA A 347 -12.83 5.08 -23.57
N ALA A 348 -13.68 5.84 -24.29
CA ALA A 348 -14.04 7.22 -23.92
C ALA A 348 -14.89 7.23 -22.64
N LEU A 349 -15.81 6.30 -22.47
CA LEU A 349 -16.68 6.22 -21.28
C LEU A 349 -15.88 5.91 -20.01
N LEU A 350 -14.94 4.97 -20.07
CA LEU A 350 -14.03 4.68 -18.96
C LEU A 350 -13.10 5.85 -18.63
N ALA A 351 -12.73 6.65 -19.63
CA ALA A 351 -11.93 7.86 -19.44
C ALA A 351 -12.76 9.02 -18.87
N GLU A 352 -14.08 9.04 -19.08
CA GLU A 352 -14.98 10.10 -18.61
C GLU A 352 -15.46 9.91 -17.18
N VAL A 353 -15.63 8.67 -16.72
CA VAL A 353 -16.06 8.33 -15.34
C VAL A 353 -15.14 8.91 -14.24
N GLY A 354 -14.00 9.40 -14.58
CA GLY A 354 -13.12 10.09 -13.62
C GLY A 354 -13.02 11.59 -13.80
N LYS A 355 -13.91 12.22 -14.58
CA LYS A 355 -13.98 13.69 -14.71
C LYS A 355 -15.16 14.30 -13.95
N ALA A 356 -15.99 13.51 -13.30
CA ALA A 356 -17.12 13.94 -12.48
C ALA A 356 -16.74 14.08 -11.01
#